data_7beb910f44061553fa1b8ba2b6b154f6
#
_entry.id   7beb910f44061553fa1b8ba2b6b154f6
#
_cell.length_a   1.000
_cell.length_b   1.000
_cell.length_c   1.000
_cell.angle_alpha   90.00
_cell.angle_beta   90.00
_cell.angle_gamma   90.00
#
_symmetry.space_group_name_H-M   'P 1'
#
loop_
_entity.id
_entity.type
_entity.pdbx_description
1 polymer ?
#
loop_
_entity_poly.entity_id
_entity_poly.type
_entity_poly.pdbx_seq_one_letter_code
_entity_poly.pdbx_strand_id
1 'polypeptide(L)'
;MADIVIFGASAGAQVVRTYLKRNSADRVVGFTIDAAYATSDRYEGLPLVPWERLEETFPPPQVKLLGPISYRRLNEFRRDRYLEGKARGYSFGSFIHPSCVIDASEVGEHCFILAGTVIEPYTTIGNNAAIWGRTYIGHHSVIADHCFISGEVVIGATTRLGERCFLGIRSGTTPGTTIGDGCFVSAGAFVTKSIPAGSVVRRPAELNISQVPADRIRRLL
;
A
#
# COMPACT_ATOMS: atom_id res chain seq x y z
N MET A 1 -11.63 -19.70 2.67
CA MET A 1 -10.83 -19.98 1.45
C MET A 1 -11.60 -19.40 0.27
N ALA A 2 -10.99 -18.46 -0.44
CA ALA A 2 -11.57 -17.81 -1.60
C ALA A 2 -10.68 -18.04 -2.82
N ASP A 3 -11.27 -18.00 -4.02
CA ASP A 3 -10.55 -17.98 -5.27
C ASP A 3 -10.15 -16.52 -5.58
N ILE A 4 -8.86 -16.29 -5.82
CA ILE A 4 -8.28 -14.97 -6.04
C ILE A 4 -7.79 -14.85 -7.48
N VAL A 5 -8.17 -13.77 -8.14
CA VAL A 5 -7.56 -13.32 -9.39
C VAL A 5 -6.66 -12.12 -9.07
N ILE A 6 -5.38 -12.21 -9.45
CA ILE A 6 -4.41 -11.15 -9.21
C ILE A 6 -4.39 -10.19 -10.41
N PHE A 7 -4.54 -8.90 -10.16
CA PHE A 7 -4.34 -7.89 -11.20
C PHE A 7 -2.83 -7.60 -11.37
N GLY A 8 -2.29 -7.98 -12.51
CA GLY A 8 -0.91 -7.78 -12.93
C GLY A 8 -0.25 -9.04 -13.49
N ALA A 9 0.73 -8.84 -14.37
CA ALA A 9 1.60 -9.88 -14.92
C ALA A 9 3.07 -9.39 -14.86
N SER A 10 3.58 -9.17 -13.64
CA SER A 10 4.88 -8.58 -13.40
C SER A 10 5.52 -9.16 -12.12
N ALA A 11 6.75 -8.78 -11.82
CA ALA A 11 7.41 -9.15 -10.57
C ALA A 11 6.56 -8.84 -9.33
N GLY A 12 5.80 -7.73 -9.35
CA GLY A 12 4.86 -7.40 -8.25
C GLY A 12 3.76 -8.45 -8.09
N ALA A 13 3.17 -8.94 -9.19
CA ALA A 13 2.17 -10.01 -9.16
C ALA A 13 2.76 -11.35 -8.66
N GLN A 14 4.02 -11.64 -9.00
CA GLN A 14 4.73 -12.82 -8.48
C GLN A 14 4.91 -12.73 -6.96
N VAL A 15 5.25 -11.55 -6.45
CA VAL A 15 5.37 -11.31 -5.00
C VAL A 15 4.03 -11.56 -4.31
N VAL A 16 2.94 -10.98 -4.83
CA VAL A 16 1.58 -11.18 -4.30
C VAL A 16 1.22 -12.68 -4.28
N ARG A 17 1.41 -13.37 -5.41
CA ARG A 17 1.13 -14.81 -5.51
C ARG A 17 1.94 -15.62 -4.51
N THR A 18 3.22 -15.29 -4.35
CA THR A 18 4.12 -16.00 -3.42
C THR A 18 3.66 -15.85 -1.98
N TYR A 19 3.27 -14.64 -1.58
CA TYR A 19 2.75 -14.39 -0.24
C TYR A 19 1.44 -15.11 0.02
N LEU A 20 0.49 -15.05 -0.90
CA LEU A 20 -0.77 -15.80 -0.80
C LEU A 20 -0.51 -17.31 -0.68
N LYS A 21 0.32 -17.88 -1.56
CA LYS A 21 0.63 -19.31 -1.54
C LYS A 21 1.24 -19.79 -0.22
N ARG A 22 2.05 -18.95 0.43
CA ARG A 22 2.78 -19.33 1.64
C ARG A 22 2.00 -19.05 2.93
N ASN A 23 1.14 -18.04 2.94
CA ASN A 23 0.63 -17.47 4.17
C ASN A 23 -0.90 -17.26 4.16
N SER A 24 -1.62 -17.79 3.18
CA SER A 24 -3.07 -17.70 3.09
C SER A 24 -3.68 -19.05 2.74
N ALA A 25 -4.92 -19.27 3.15
CA ALA A 25 -5.72 -20.39 2.68
C ALA A 25 -6.37 -20.12 1.32
N ASP A 26 -6.28 -18.90 0.79
CA ASP A 26 -6.88 -18.53 -0.48
C ASP A 26 -6.07 -19.05 -1.68
N ARG A 27 -6.79 -19.37 -2.74
CA ARG A 27 -6.23 -19.98 -3.94
C ARG A 27 -6.15 -18.98 -5.07
N VAL A 28 -4.96 -18.74 -5.63
CA VAL A 28 -4.81 -17.97 -6.87
C VAL A 28 -5.23 -18.84 -8.05
N VAL A 29 -6.29 -18.41 -8.75
CA VAL A 29 -6.87 -19.14 -9.88
C VAL A 29 -6.55 -18.52 -11.24
N GLY A 30 -6.10 -17.26 -11.28
CA GLY A 30 -5.74 -16.59 -12.52
C GLY A 30 -5.17 -15.20 -12.28
N PHE A 31 -4.88 -14.57 -13.39
CA PHE A 31 -4.37 -13.19 -13.46
C PHE A 31 -5.20 -12.37 -14.44
N THR A 32 -5.22 -11.08 -14.23
CA THR A 32 -5.79 -10.13 -15.17
C THR A 32 -4.86 -8.94 -15.39
N ILE A 33 -4.94 -8.34 -16.55
CA ILE A 33 -4.17 -7.16 -16.95
C ILE A 33 -4.94 -6.44 -18.05
N ASP A 34 -4.73 -5.13 -18.22
CA ASP A 34 -5.33 -4.41 -19.35
C ASP A 34 -5.00 -5.08 -20.69
N ALA A 35 -5.97 -5.19 -21.60
CA ALA A 35 -5.83 -5.90 -22.88
C ALA A 35 -4.60 -5.45 -23.68
N ALA A 36 -4.27 -4.15 -23.63
CA ALA A 36 -3.11 -3.58 -24.30
C ALA A 36 -1.75 -4.20 -23.86
N TYR A 37 -1.72 -4.87 -22.70
CA TYR A 37 -0.51 -5.51 -22.15
C TYR A 37 -0.62 -7.04 -22.09
N ALA A 38 -1.75 -7.62 -22.49
CA ALA A 38 -1.97 -9.06 -22.50
C ALA A 38 -1.30 -9.69 -23.76
N THR A 39 -0.04 -10.07 -23.64
CA THR A 39 0.73 -10.67 -24.74
C THR A 39 0.66 -12.20 -24.77
N SER A 40 -0.03 -12.82 -23.80
CA SER A 40 -0.22 -14.26 -23.67
C SER A 40 -1.55 -14.53 -22.96
N ASP A 41 -2.08 -15.72 -23.14
CA ASP A 41 -3.28 -16.21 -22.42
C ASP A 41 -2.94 -16.89 -21.07
N ARG A 42 -1.66 -16.98 -20.73
CA ARG A 42 -1.18 -17.57 -19.47
C ARG A 42 -0.05 -16.77 -18.84
N TYR A 43 -0.07 -16.72 -17.52
CA TYR A 43 1.02 -16.20 -16.71
C TYR A 43 1.25 -17.10 -15.49
N GLU A 44 2.51 -17.43 -15.19
CA GLU A 44 2.86 -18.34 -14.07
C GLU A 44 2.08 -19.69 -14.11
N GLY A 45 1.77 -20.19 -15.32
CA GLY A 45 1.02 -21.43 -15.51
C GLY A 45 -0.50 -21.32 -15.30
N LEU A 46 -1.03 -20.16 -14.95
CA LEU A 46 -2.46 -19.90 -14.75
C LEU A 46 -3.02 -19.03 -15.88
N PRO A 47 -4.36 -19.01 -16.11
CA PRO A 47 -4.99 -18.13 -17.08
C PRO A 47 -4.64 -16.66 -16.84
N LEU A 48 -4.32 -15.93 -17.90
CA LEU A 48 -4.17 -14.47 -17.93
C LEU A 48 -5.29 -13.91 -18.81
N VAL A 49 -6.25 -13.25 -18.21
CA VAL A 49 -7.46 -12.75 -18.89
C VAL A 49 -7.39 -11.23 -18.98
N PRO A 50 -7.64 -10.62 -20.17
CA PRO A 50 -7.77 -9.18 -20.27
C PRO A 50 -8.80 -8.63 -19.29
N TRP A 51 -8.46 -7.50 -18.63
CA TRP A 51 -9.34 -6.84 -17.67
C TRP A 51 -10.71 -6.54 -18.24
N GLU A 52 -10.76 -6.10 -19.49
CA GLU A 52 -11.97 -5.71 -20.22
C GLU A 52 -12.94 -6.87 -20.46
N ARG A 53 -12.45 -8.12 -20.36
CA ARG A 53 -13.22 -9.36 -20.59
C ARG A 53 -13.17 -10.31 -19.38
N LEU A 54 -12.86 -9.79 -18.23
CA LEU A 54 -12.61 -10.61 -17.03
C LEU A 54 -13.81 -11.47 -16.65
N GLU A 55 -15.04 -10.93 -16.79
CA GLU A 55 -16.29 -11.62 -16.44
C GLU A 55 -16.55 -12.87 -17.25
N GLU A 56 -16.01 -12.96 -18.48
CA GLU A 56 -16.21 -14.12 -19.35
C GLU A 56 -15.57 -15.39 -18.76
N THR A 57 -14.49 -15.25 -17.98
CA THR A 57 -13.76 -16.36 -17.36
C THR A 57 -13.89 -16.40 -15.85
N PHE A 58 -13.93 -15.24 -15.22
CA PHE A 58 -13.96 -15.06 -13.77
C PHE A 58 -15.09 -14.12 -13.38
N PRO A 59 -16.36 -14.53 -13.47
CA PRO A 59 -17.49 -13.66 -13.14
C PRO A 59 -17.56 -13.35 -11.64
N PRO A 60 -17.96 -12.13 -11.24
CA PRO A 60 -18.36 -11.88 -9.87
C PRO A 60 -19.67 -12.66 -9.59
N PRO A 61 -19.91 -13.21 -8.41
CA PRO A 61 -19.12 -13.20 -7.17
C PRO A 61 -18.22 -14.43 -6.99
N GLN A 62 -17.86 -15.17 -8.03
CA GLN A 62 -17.13 -16.42 -7.91
C GLN A 62 -15.68 -16.24 -7.45
N VAL A 63 -15.12 -15.05 -7.68
CA VAL A 63 -13.74 -14.74 -7.32
C VAL A 63 -13.64 -13.42 -6.57
N LYS A 64 -12.56 -13.26 -5.82
CA LYS A 64 -12.14 -11.95 -5.32
C LYS A 64 -10.93 -11.45 -6.12
N LEU A 65 -10.83 -10.14 -6.29
CA LEU A 65 -9.68 -9.51 -6.92
C LEU A 65 -8.64 -9.09 -5.87
N LEU A 66 -7.36 -9.13 -6.23
CA LEU A 66 -6.29 -8.54 -5.43
C LEU A 66 -5.31 -7.83 -6.36
N GLY A 67 -5.03 -6.57 -6.09
CA GLY A 67 -4.22 -5.70 -6.94
C GLY A 67 -5.07 -4.82 -7.88
N PRO A 68 -4.38 -4.01 -8.73
CA PRO A 68 -2.94 -3.96 -8.91
C PRO A 68 -2.21 -3.39 -7.69
N ILE A 69 -1.08 -3.98 -7.30
CA ILE A 69 -0.22 -3.42 -6.27
C ILE A 69 0.80 -2.50 -6.96
N SER A 70 0.41 -1.27 -7.17
CA SER A 70 1.13 -0.28 -7.96
C SER A 70 0.93 1.13 -7.41
N TYR A 71 1.92 1.98 -7.56
CA TYR A 71 1.82 3.42 -7.27
C TYR A 71 1.78 4.29 -8.54
N ARG A 72 1.51 3.65 -9.70
CA ARG A 72 1.44 4.33 -11.01
C ARG A 72 0.46 5.49 -10.97
N ARG A 73 0.84 6.64 -11.54
CA ARG A 73 0.08 7.90 -11.51
C ARG A 73 -0.34 8.31 -10.10
N LEU A 74 0.59 8.19 -9.16
CA LEU A 74 0.36 8.52 -7.74
C LEU A 74 -0.91 7.82 -7.19
N ASN A 75 -0.93 6.50 -7.31
CA ASN A 75 -2.02 5.60 -6.89
C ASN A 75 -3.35 5.71 -7.66
N GLU A 76 -3.51 6.65 -8.60
CA GLU A 76 -4.74 6.78 -9.40
C GLU A 76 -5.06 5.50 -10.16
N PHE A 77 -4.08 4.88 -10.80
CA PHE A 77 -4.30 3.64 -11.53
C PHE A 77 -4.89 2.54 -10.64
N ARG A 78 -4.37 2.38 -9.42
CA ARG A 78 -4.87 1.39 -8.46
C ARG A 78 -6.27 1.75 -7.95
N ARG A 79 -6.52 3.02 -7.66
CA ARG A 79 -7.85 3.53 -7.30
C ARG A 79 -8.86 3.24 -8.41
N ASP A 80 -8.54 3.61 -9.65
CA ASP A 80 -9.45 3.47 -10.79
C ASP A 80 -9.83 2.00 -11.01
N ARG A 81 -8.87 1.07 -10.95
CA ARG A 81 -9.15 -0.37 -11.09
C ARG A 81 -9.97 -0.93 -9.92
N TYR A 82 -9.75 -0.43 -8.71
CA TYR A 82 -10.58 -0.79 -7.56
C TYR A 82 -12.03 -0.32 -7.74
N LEU A 83 -12.24 0.94 -8.05
CA LEU A 83 -13.58 1.51 -8.23
C LEU A 83 -14.32 0.86 -9.41
N GLU A 84 -13.64 0.65 -10.53
CA GLU A 84 -14.19 -0.04 -11.69
C GLU A 84 -14.57 -1.49 -11.35
N GLY A 85 -13.72 -2.22 -10.67
CA GLY A 85 -14.02 -3.58 -10.21
C GLY A 85 -15.24 -3.62 -9.29
N LYS A 86 -15.35 -2.69 -8.34
CA LYS A 86 -16.54 -2.56 -7.47
C LYS A 86 -17.80 -2.29 -8.30
N ALA A 87 -17.74 -1.38 -9.26
CA ALA A 87 -18.88 -1.07 -10.16
C ALA A 87 -19.31 -2.28 -11.00
N ARG A 88 -18.39 -3.18 -11.33
CA ARG A 88 -18.63 -4.45 -12.04
C ARG A 88 -19.08 -5.59 -11.10
N GLY A 89 -19.27 -5.33 -9.81
CA GLY A 89 -19.77 -6.30 -8.82
C GLY A 89 -18.70 -7.20 -8.21
N TYR A 90 -17.40 -6.95 -8.43
CA TYR A 90 -16.34 -7.70 -7.78
C TYR A 90 -16.17 -7.30 -6.32
N SER A 91 -15.87 -8.28 -5.48
CA SER A 91 -15.29 -8.07 -4.16
C SER A 91 -13.77 -8.13 -4.24
N PHE A 92 -13.10 -7.48 -3.30
CA PHE A 92 -11.65 -7.47 -3.22
C PHE A 92 -11.15 -8.23 -1.98
N GLY A 93 -10.09 -9.00 -2.16
CA GLY A 93 -9.38 -9.65 -1.07
C GLY A 93 -8.36 -8.72 -0.44
N SER A 94 -8.07 -8.92 0.83
CA SER A 94 -6.93 -8.34 1.52
C SER A 94 -5.90 -9.42 1.82
N PHE A 95 -4.64 -9.03 1.92
CA PHE A 95 -3.58 -9.87 2.44
C PHE A 95 -2.86 -9.15 3.56
N ILE A 96 -2.87 -9.74 4.75
CA ILE A 96 -2.10 -9.28 5.91
C ILE A 96 -1.15 -10.39 6.30
N HIS A 97 0.15 -10.11 6.26
CA HIS A 97 1.14 -11.13 6.58
C HIS A 97 1.04 -11.54 8.06
N PRO A 98 1.10 -12.85 8.40
CA PRO A 98 0.92 -13.33 9.78
C PRO A 98 1.90 -12.77 10.81
N SER A 99 3.04 -12.23 10.39
CA SER A 99 4.01 -11.59 11.28
C SER A 99 3.71 -10.11 11.57
N CYS A 100 2.60 -9.57 11.09
CA CYS A 100 2.19 -8.23 11.44
C CYS A 100 1.57 -8.18 12.85
N VAL A 101 1.80 -7.10 13.56
CA VAL A 101 1.09 -6.77 14.81
C VAL A 101 0.07 -5.69 14.47
N ILE A 102 -1.22 -6.04 14.45
CA ILE A 102 -2.29 -5.16 14.02
C ILE A 102 -3.27 -4.97 15.18
N ASP A 103 -3.13 -3.86 15.88
CA ASP A 103 -4.05 -3.42 16.95
C ASP A 103 -4.97 -2.30 16.46
N ALA A 104 -5.05 -2.10 15.14
CA ALA A 104 -5.91 -1.11 14.50
C ALA A 104 -7.38 -1.30 14.89
N SER A 105 -8.12 -0.19 15.07
CA SER A 105 -9.57 -0.23 15.29
C SER A 105 -10.32 -0.69 14.06
N GLU A 106 -9.80 -0.39 12.87
CA GLU A 106 -10.39 -0.75 11.59
C GLU A 106 -9.32 -0.89 10.52
N VAL A 107 -9.47 -1.92 9.66
CA VAL A 107 -8.70 -2.10 8.43
C VAL A 107 -9.69 -2.37 7.31
N GLY A 108 -9.70 -1.49 6.32
CA GLY A 108 -10.57 -1.58 5.16
C GLY A 108 -10.32 -2.79 4.25
N GLU A 109 -11.09 -2.89 3.18
CA GLU A 109 -10.92 -3.95 2.18
C GLU A 109 -9.78 -3.66 1.21
N HIS A 110 -9.32 -4.70 0.51
CA HIS A 110 -8.25 -4.61 -0.49
C HIS A 110 -6.93 -4.05 0.06
N CYS A 111 -6.63 -4.35 1.31
CA CYS A 111 -5.37 -3.98 1.93
C CYS A 111 -4.30 -5.05 1.72
N PHE A 112 -3.09 -4.62 1.36
CA PHE A 112 -1.93 -5.49 1.17
C PHE A 112 -0.84 -5.07 2.17
N ILE A 113 -0.75 -5.77 3.32
CA ILE A 113 0.11 -5.41 4.45
C ILE A 113 1.17 -6.49 4.65
N LEU A 114 2.45 -6.10 4.49
CA LEU A 114 3.55 -7.04 4.45
C LEU A 114 4.29 -7.21 5.79
N ALA A 115 5.12 -8.24 5.81
CA ALA A 115 5.79 -8.79 6.98
C ALA A 115 6.42 -7.74 7.92
N GLY A 116 6.22 -7.94 9.22
CA GLY A 116 6.83 -7.13 10.27
C GLY A 116 6.26 -5.71 10.42
N THR A 117 5.12 -5.42 9.77
CA THR A 117 4.40 -4.16 9.96
C THR A 117 3.75 -4.14 11.34
N VAL A 118 3.84 -3.00 12.02
CA VAL A 118 3.19 -2.74 13.32
C VAL A 118 2.22 -1.59 13.15
N ILE A 119 0.95 -1.80 13.51
CA ILE A 119 -0.10 -0.77 13.53
C ILE A 119 -0.67 -0.72 14.94
N GLU A 120 -0.48 0.40 15.61
CA GLU A 120 -0.85 0.59 17.01
C GLU A 120 -2.36 0.82 17.21
N PRO A 121 -2.84 0.72 18.47
CA PRO A 121 -4.25 0.89 18.83
C PRO A 121 -4.86 2.22 18.38
N TYR A 122 -6.18 2.21 18.17
CA TYR A 122 -7.00 3.36 17.75
C TYR A 122 -6.60 3.94 16.39
N THR A 123 -5.85 3.20 15.59
CA THR A 123 -5.51 3.56 14.21
C THR A 123 -6.58 3.03 13.27
N THR A 124 -6.88 3.78 12.22
CA THR A 124 -7.76 3.32 11.13
C THR A 124 -6.99 3.30 9.81
N ILE A 125 -7.19 2.22 9.05
CA ILE A 125 -6.62 2.03 7.72
C ILE A 125 -7.77 1.96 6.71
N GLY A 126 -7.79 2.85 5.77
CA GLY A 126 -8.79 2.90 4.70
C GLY A 126 -8.64 1.77 3.68
N ASN A 127 -9.51 1.80 2.68
CA ASN A 127 -9.56 0.79 1.63
C ASN A 127 -8.38 0.90 0.67
N ASN A 128 -8.05 -0.22 0.03
CA ASN A 128 -7.05 -0.28 -1.02
C ASN A 128 -5.70 0.32 -0.59
N ALA A 129 -5.29 0.05 0.65
CA ALA A 129 -3.99 0.45 1.18
C ALA A 129 -2.92 -0.61 0.86
N ALA A 130 -1.77 -0.18 0.33
CA ALA A 130 -0.60 -1.03 0.16
C ALA A 130 0.49 -0.59 1.16
N ILE A 131 0.78 -1.44 2.15
CA ILE A 131 1.74 -1.15 3.23
C ILE A 131 2.84 -2.20 3.19
N TRP A 132 4.02 -1.78 2.79
CA TRP A 132 5.17 -2.66 2.65
C TRP A 132 5.84 -2.92 4.00
N GLY A 133 6.60 -4.01 4.04
CA GLY A 133 7.11 -4.60 5.27
C GLY A 133 7.91 -3.68 6.19
N ARG A 134 7.86 -4.01 7.50
CA ARG A 134 8.57 -3.30 8.57
C ARG A 134 8.18 -1.83 8.72
N THR A 135 6.98 -1.48 8.29
CA THR A 135 6.39 -0.16 8.50
C THR A 135 5.81 -0.08 9.92
N TYR A 136 5.96 1.06 10.55
CA TYR A 136 5.36 1.36 11.84
C TYR A 136 4.35 2.50 11.71
N ILE A 137 3.15 2.31 12.26
CA ILE A 137 2.10 3.32 12.29
C ILE A 137 1.66 3.51 13.73
N GLY A 138 1.94 4.69 14.29
CA GLY A 138 1.64 5.03 15.67
C GLY A 138 0.15 5.20 15.94
N HIS A 139 -0.21 5.07 17.19
CA HIS A 139 -1.60 5.07 17.69
C HIS A 139 -2.40 6.32 17.28
N HIS A 140 -3.73 6.18 17.24
CA HIS A 140 -4.67 7.25 16.90
C HIS A 140 -4.44 7.89 15.52
N SER A 141 -3.74 7.20 14.63
CA SER A 141 -3.48 7.66 13.26
C SER A 141 -4.63 7.28 12.32
N VAL A 142 -4.80 8.05 11.27
CA VAL A 142 -5.79 7.80 10.22
C VAL A 142 -5.06 7.75 8.89
N ILE A 143 -5.11 6.61 8.23
CA ILE A 143 -4.60 6.39 6.87
C ILE A 143 -5.82 6.30 5.96
N ALA A 144 -6.02 7.29 5.11
CA ALA A 144 -7.15 7.31 4.18
C ALA A 144 -6.98 6.31 3.02
N ASP A 145 -7.98 6.22 2.15
CA ASP A 145 -8.05 5.26 1.06
C ASP A 145 -6.91 5.40 0.04
N HIS A 146 -6.61 4.30 -0.61
CA HIS A 146 -5.72 4.24 -1.77
C HIS A 146 -4.25 4.62 -1.50
N CYS A 147 -3.80 4.68 -0.25
CA CYS A 147 -2.42 5.02 0.09
C CYS A 147 -1.42 3.91 -0.29
N PHE A 148 -0.22 4.31 -0.69
CA PHE A 148 0.92 3.41 -0.88
C PHE A 148 2.04 3.81 0.08
N ILE A 149 2.34 2.95 1.03
CA ILE A 149 3.36 3.15 2.05
C ILE A 149 4.46 2.12 1.81
N SER A 150 5.63 2.59 1.38
CA SER A 150 6.78 1.72 1.10
C SER A 150 7.35 1.12 2.39
N GLY A 151 8.31 0.21 2.24
CA GLY A 151 8.92 -0.46 3.40
C GLY A 151 9.68 0.47 4.34
N GLU A 152 9.72 0.07 5.62
CA GLU A 152 10.49 0.77 6.67
C GLU A 152 10.06 2.24 6.87
N VAL A 153 8.81 2.57 6.57
CA VAL A 153 8.23 3.89 6.85
C VAL A 153 7.82 3.96 8.32
N VAL A 154 8.04 5.13 8.94
CA VAL A 154 7.65 5.40 10.33
C VAL A 154 6.65 6.54 10.36
N ILE A 155 5.40 6.24 10.68
CA ILE A 155 4.33 7.23 10.86
C ILE A 155 4.16 7.50 12.34
N GLY A 156 4.44 8.73 12.76
CA GLY A 156 4.27 9.17 14.14
C GLY A 156 2.80 9.08 14.58
N ALA A 157 2.58 8.91 15.88
CA ALA A 157 1.24 8.82 16.45
C ALA A 157 0.36 10.03 16.09
N THR A 158 -0.96 9.86 16.08
CA THR A 158 -1.95 10.91 15.78
C THR A 158 -1.78 11.58 14.40
N THR A 159 -1.08 10.92 13.48
CA THR A 159 -0.91 11.39 12.09
C THR A 159 -2.18 11.17 11.27
N ARG A 160 -2.51 12.14 10.41
CA ARG A 160 -3.54 11.99 9.39
C ARG A 160 -2.91 11.97 8.01
N LEU A 161 -3.05 10.87 7.31
CA LEU A 161 -2.60 10.70 5.92
C LEU A 161 -3.82 10.71 5.00
N GLY A 162 -3.89 11.71 4.14
CA GLY A 162 -4.96 11.86 3.15
C GLY A 162 -4.94 10.79 2.07
N GLU A 163 -5.96 10.79 1.22
CA GLU A 163 -6.13 9.80 0.15
C GLU A 163 -4.98 9.81 -0.86
N ARG A 164 -4.71 8.65 -1.45
CA ARG A 164 -3.77 8.48 -2.57
C ARG A 164 -2.34 8.96 -2.29
N CYS A 165 -1.95 9.12 -1.05
CA CYS A 165 -0.59 9.48 -0.71
C CYS A 165 0.39 8.37 -1.03
N PHE A 166 1.60 8.77 -1.42
CA PHE A 166 2.76 7.88 -1.58
C PHE A 166 3.85 8.25 -0.58
N LEU A 167 4.23 7.30 0.26
CA LEU A 167 5.35 7.43 1.18
C LEU A 167 6.50 6.51 0.74
N GLY A 168 7.63 7.12 0.35
CA GLY A 168 8.81 6.40 -0.11
C GLY A 168 9.50 5.62 1.01
N ILE A 169 10.32 4.64 0.63
CA ILE A 169 11.04 3.79 1.58
C ILE A 169 11.82 4.63 2.62
N ARG A 170 11.74 4.22 3.89
CA ARG A 170 12.41 4.91 5.01
C ARG A 170 12.02 6.39 5.18
N SER A 171 10.89 6.80 4.64
CA SER A 171 10.34 8.12 4.98
C SER A 171 9.60 8.06 6.32
N GLY A 172 9.20 9.22 6.83
CA GLY A 172 8.46 9.25 8.07
C GLY A 172 7.79 10.58 8.38
N THR A 173 7.07 10.61 9.50
CA THR A 173 6.40 11.81 10.01
C THR A 173 6.65 11.99 11.50
N THR A 174 6.65 13.23 11.97
CA THR A 174 6.49 13.50 13.41
C THR A 174 5.05 13.23 13.85
N PRO A 175 4.81 12.94 15.14
CA PRO A 175 3.46 12.84 15.68
C PRO A 175 2.61 14.10 15.42
N GLY A 176 1.29 13.92 15.27
CA GLY A 176 0.34 15.02 15.07
C GLY A 176 0.36 15.66 13.67
N THR A 177 1.12 15.09 12.73
CA THR A 177 1.24 15.64 11.37
C THR A 177 0.02 15.31 10.54
N THR A 178 -0.47 16.28 9.75
CA THR A 178 -1.47 16.05 8.70
C THR A 178 -0.82 16.17 7.33
N ILE A 179 -0.95 15.14 6.52
CA ILE A 179 -0.52 15.10 5.11
C ILE A 179 -1.78 15.10 4.27
N GLY A 180 -1.99 16.14 3.47
CA GLY A 180 -3.17 16.26 2.58
C GLY A 180 -3.17 15.22 1.47
N ASP A 181 -4.29 15.13 0.74
CA ASP A 181 -4.49 14.14 -0.33
C ASP A 181 -3.46 14.25 -1.45
N GLY A 182 -3.13 13.12 -2.07
CA GLY A 182 -2.26 13.08 -3.24
C GLY A 182 -0.85 13.60 -3.01
N CYS A 183 -0.34 13.51 -1.79
CA CYS A 183 1.05 13.91 -1.50
C CYS A 183 2.04 12.81 -1.88
N PHE A 184 3.22 13.25 -2.32
CA PHE A 184 4.38 12.40 -2.59
C PHE A 184 5.50 12.72 -1.61
N VAL A 185 5.87 11.74 -0.77
CA VAL A 185 7.01 11.85 0.14
C VAL A 185 8.13 10.95 -0.38
N SER A 186 9.26 11.56 -0.74
CA SER A 186 10.42 10.83 -1.29
C SER A 186 11.01 9.85 -0.28
N ALA A 187 11.74 8.85 -0.78
CA ALA A 187 12.52 7.94 0.04
C ALA A 187 13.44 8.69 1.01
N GLY A 188 13.42 8.28 2.28
CA GLY A 188 14.24 8.87 3.34
C GLY A 188 13.89 10.32 3.72
N ALA A 189 12.79 10.90 3.18
CA ALA A 189 12.33 12.22 3.60
C ALA A 189 11.52 12.13 4.89
N PHE A 190 11.61 13.15 5.74
CA PHE A 190 10.90 13.18 7.01
C PHE A 190 10.01 14.45 7.08
N VAL A 191 8.71 14.24 7.31
CA VAL A 191 7.72 15.32 7.36
C VAL A 191 7.56 15.78 8.80
N THR A 192 8.03 16.97 9.12
CA THR A 192 8.05 17.52 10.49
C THR A 192 6.93 18.52 10.77
N LYS A 193 6.10 18.84 9.78
CA LYS A 193 4.95 19.75 9.91
C LYS A 193 3.87 19.34 8.91
N SER A 194 2.63 19.72 9.18
CA SER A 194 1.51 19.45 8.27
C SER A 194 1.73 20.10 6.89
N ILE A 195 1.31 19.40 5.84
CA ILE A 195 1.46 19.82 4.45
C ILE A 195 0.13 19.74 3.70
N PRO A 196 -0.17 20.68 2.80
CA PRO A 196 -1.40 20.67 2.01
C PRO A 196 -1.41 19.56 0.96
N ALA A 197 -2.61 19.28 0.43
CA ALA A 197 -2.80 18.32 -0.65
C ALA A 197 -1.91 18.62 -1.88
N GLY A 198 -1.50 17.55 -2.58
CA GLY A 198 -0.66 17.65 -3.78
C GLY A 198 0.80 18.03 -3.51
N SER A 199 1.24 18.08 -2.26
CA SER A 199 2.62 18.44 -1.91
C SER A 199 3.62 17.35 -2.30
N VAL A 200 4.83 17.78 -2.68
CA VAL A 200 5.98 16.92 -2.90
C VAL A 200 7.05 17.22 -1.85
N VAL A 201 7.33 16.26 -0.99
CA VAL A 201 8.41 16.36 0.00
C VAL A 201 9.64 15.62 -0.51
N ARG A 202 10.74 16.31 -0.68
CA ARG A 202 12.00 15.75 -1.12
C ARG A 202 12.98 15.62 0.06
N ARG A 203 13.78 14.58 0.03
CA ARG A 203 14.93 14.48 0.92
C ARG A 203 15.94 15.56 0.50
N PRO A 204 16.55 16.29 1.46
CA PRO A 204 17.68 17.15 1.14
C PRO A 204 18.80 16.38 0.43
N ALA A 205 19.35 16.94 -0.64
CA ALA A 205 20.39 16.27 -1.45
C ALA A 205 21.75 16.24 -0.74
N GLU A 206 22.00 17.17 0.19
CA GLU A 206 23.30 17.35 0.83
C GLU A 206 23.30 16.86 2.28
N LEU A 207 24.45 16.25 2.67
CA LEU A 207 24.74 15.92 4.05
C LEU A 207 25.04 17.21 4.81
N ASN A 208 24.14 17.59 5.72
CA ASN A 208 24.37 18.73 6.60
C ASN A 208 25.10 18.25 7.86
N ILE A 209 26.38 18.55 7.94
CA ILE A 209 27.21 18.27 9.12
C ILE A 209 27.20 19.49 10.00
N SER A 210 26.63 19.36 11.19
CA SER A 210 26.65 20.43 12.20
C SER A 210 28.08 20.73 12.64
N GLN A 211 28.41 22.00 12.75
CA GLN A 211 29.69 22.44 13.33
C GLN A 211 29.68 22.39 14.87
N VAL A 212 28.52 22.12 15.47
CA VAL A 212 28.42 21.94 16.91
C VAL A 212 28.95 20.56 17.30
N PRO A 213 29.98 20.49 18.15
CA PRO A 213 30.52 19.21 18.62
C PRO A 213 29.45 18.38 19.32
N ALA A 214 29.47 17.07 19.12
CA ALA A 214 28.45 16.15 19.66
C ALA A 214 28.34 16.14 21.19
N ASP A 215 29.42 16.45 21.91
CA ASP A 215 29.45 16.58 23.38
C ASP A 215 28.58 17.74 23.90
N ARG A 216 28.36 18.78 23.12
CA ARG A 216 27.45 19.87 23.47
C ARG A 216 25.97 19.48 23.36
N ILE A 217 25.63 18.45 22.57
CA ILE A 217 24.26 17.95 22.42
C ILE A 217 23.80 17.24 23.70
N ARG A 218 24.70 16.71 24.52
CA ARG A 218 24.38 16.06 25.81
C ARG A 218 23.55 16.94 26.77
N ARG A 219 23.52 18.24 26.56
CA ARG A 219 22.71 19.18 27.38
C ARG A 219 21.29 19.37 26.88
N LEU A 220 20.94 18.77 25.72
CA LEU A 220 19.62 18.85 25.09
C LEU A 220 18.82 17.54 25.16
N LEU A 221 19.46 16.47 25.59
CA LEU A 221 18.88 15.14 25.87
C LEU A 221 18.79 14.90 27.38
#